data_3830130869cf73ee015f41175c9bcb11
#
_entry.id   3830130869cf73ee015f41175c9bcb11
#
_cell.length_a   1.000
_cell.length_b   1.000
_cell.length_c   1.000
_cell.angle_alpha   90.00
_cell.angle_beta   90.00
_cell.angle_gamma   90.00
#
_symmetry.space_group_name_H-M   'P 1'
#
loop_
_entity.id
_entity.type
_entity.pdbx_description
1 polymer ?
#
loop_
_entity_poly.entity_id
_entity_poly.type
_entity_poly.pdbx_seq_one_letter_code
_entity_poly.pdbx_strand_id
1 'polypeptide(L)'
;MKFLFVVDPIKNINPLKDSSAALMQASSKKKIEVWTCTPQDLEARGDEVWASSMRAGVCPWVSFKENKCIPLAEFDCIWMRKDPPVNEGYLYATHLLEVAERKGVKVINKPSSLRAWNEKLGALRYSHLMAPTIVASKVKAVSYTHLTLPTNREV
;
A
#
# COMPACT_ATOMS: atom_id res chain seq x y z
N MET A 1 4.43 21.73 0.08
CA MET A 1 4.21 20.39 0.67
C MET A 1 4.69 19.35 -0.29
N LYS A 2 5.32 18.30 0.25
CA LYS A 2 5.82 17.15 -0.51
C LYS A 2 5.15 15.86 0.01
N PHE A 3 4.51 15.09 -0.87
CA PHE A 3 3.97 13.78 -0.53
C PHE A 3 4.75 12.69 -1.24
N LEU A 4 5.10 11.63 -0.50
CA LEU A 4 5.68 10.42 -1.06
C LEU A 4 4.61 9.33 -1.17
N PHE A 5 4.54 8.70 -2.33
CA PHE A 5 3.70 7.52 -2.56
C PHE A 5 4.61 6.30 -2.76
N VAL A 6 4.55 5.38 -1.82
CA VAL A 6 5.20 4.06 -1.93
C VAL A 6 4.22 3.14 -2.66
N VAL A 7 4.49 2.85 -3.91
CA VAL A 7 3.58 2.21 -4.86
C VAL A 7 4.29 1.12 -5.68
N ASP A 8 3.54 0.42 -6.50
CA ASP A 8 4.10 -0.34 -7.61
C ASP A 8 4.78 0.59 -8.63
N PRO A 9 5.65 0.07 -9.51
CA PRO A 9 6.27 0.90 -10.54
C PRO A 9 5.21 1.73 -11.27
N ILE A 10 5.33 3.05 -11.18
CA ILE A 10 4.28 4.00 -11.60
C ILE A 10 3.86 3.83 -13.08
N LYS A 11 4.75 3.26 -13.90
CA LYS A 11 4.44 2.91 -15.30
C LYS A 11 3.37 1.81 -15.44
N ASN A 12 3.19 1.00 -14.41
CA ASN A 12 2.23 -0.10 -14.38
C ASN A 12 0.87 0.33 -13.81
N ILE A 13 0.78 1.52 -13.24
CA ILE A 13 -0.44 2.06 -12.65
C ILE A 13 -1.38 2.56 -13.75
N ASN A 14 -2.62 2.10 -13.74
CA ASN A 14 -3.64 2.60 -14.66
C ASN A 14 -4.28 3.89 -14.11
N PRO A 15 -4.04 5.08 -14.72
CA PRO A 15 -4.49 6.35 -14.18
C PRO A 15 -6.02 6.53 -14.14
N LEU A 16 -6.77 5.70 -14.87
CA LEU A 16 -8.24 5.80 -14.92
C LEU A 16 -8.93 4.88 -13.92
N LYS A 17 -8.21 3.88 -13.38
CA LYS A 17 -8.82 2.84 -12.52
C LYS A 17 -8.19 2.78 -11.14
N ASP A 18 -6.96 3.23 -10.99
CA ASP A 18 -6.21 3.11 -9.75
C ASP A 18 -6.48 4.26 -8.78
N SER A 19 -6.87 3.94 -7.57
CA SER A 19 -7.13 4.92 -6.52
C SER A 19 -5.88 5.67 -6.08
N SER A 20 -4.69 5.08 -6.19
CA SER A 20 -3.43 5.77 -5.91
C SER A 20 -3.16 6.85 -6.95
N ALA A 21 -3.45 6.58 -8.24
CA ALA A 21 -3.38 7.58 -9.31
C ALA A 21 -4.33 8.76 -9.02
N ALA A 22 -5.57 8.48 -8.62
CA ALA A 22 -6.53 9.52 -8.27
C ALA A 22 -6.05 10.40 -7.09
N LEU A 23 -5.45 9.79 -6.05
CA LEU A 23 -4.87 10.51 -4.92
C LEU A 23 -3.68 11.39 -5.34
N MET A 24 -2.77 10.88 -6.18
CA MET A 24 -1.66 11.66 -6.71
C MET A 24 -2.13 12.84 -7.55
N GLN A 25 -3.10 12.63 -8.43
CA GLN A 25 -3.68 13.70 -9.25
C GLN A 25 -4.39 14.76 -8.41
N ALA A 26 -5.14 14.35 -7.38
CA ALA A 26 -5.78 15.27 -6.45
C ALA A 26 -4.75 16.09 -5.65
N SER A 27 -3.64 15.46 -5.23
CA SER A 27 -2.53 16.14 -4.57
C SER A 27 -1.88 17.17 -5.49
N SER A 28 -1.60 16.80 -6.73
CA SER A 28 -1.02 17.71 -7.73
C SER A 28 -1.91 18.92 -8.03
N LYS A 29 -3.23 18.71 -8.14
CA LYS A 29 -4.21 19.81 -8.32
C LYS A 29 -4.19 20.82 -7.16
N LYS A 30 -3.84 20.35 -5.95
CA LYS A 30 -3.63 21.19 -4.76
C LYS A 30 -2.23 21.78 -4.65
N LYS A 31 -1.42 21.72 -5.71
CA LYS A 31 -0.03 22.20 -5.77
C LYS A 31 0.90 21.50 -4.76
N ILE A 32 0.58 20.27 -4.37
CA ILE A 32 1.44 19.42 -3.56
C ILE A 32 2.40 18.69 -4.50
N GLU A 33 3.68 18.68 -4.18
CA GLU A 33 4.68 17.91 -4.92
C GLU A 33 4.44 16.42 -4.70
N VAL A 34 4.27 15.69 -5.80
CA VAL A 34 4.08 14.24 -5.79
C VAL A 34 5.41 13.57 -6.09
N TRP A 35 5.85 12.76 -5.15
CA TRP A 35 7.02 11.90 -5.27
C TRP A 35 6.59 10.44 -5.19
N THR A 36 7.28 9.57 -5.89
CA THR A 36 6.98 8.14 -5.92
C THR A 36 8.23 7.31 -5.75
N CYS A 37 8.11 6.19 -5.07
CA CYS A 37 9.12 5.14 -4.99
C CYS A 37 8.43 3.78 -4.87
N THR A 38 9.20 2.71 -5.07
CA THR A 38 8.78 1.36 -4.74
C THR A 38 9.26 0.97 -3.34
N PRO A 39 8.75 -0.12 -2.72
CA PRO A 39 9.28 -0.62 -1.45
C PRO A 39 10.79 -0.88 -1.46
N GLN A 40 11.34 -1.28 -2.60
CA GLN A 40 12.76 -1.59 -2.77
C GLN A 40 13.65 -0.34 -2.78
N ASP A 41 13.07 0.83 -3.00
CA ASP A 41 13.77 2.11 -3.03
C ASP A 41 13.94 2.74 -1.63
N LEU A 42 13.42 2.07 -0.59
CA LEU A 42 13.56 2.50 0.80
C LEU A 42 14.81 1.86 1.42
N GLU A 43 15.59 2.66 2.13
CA GLU A 43 16.81 2.20 2.82
C GLU A 43 16.96 2.86 4.18
N ALA A 44 17.56 2.15 5.14
CA ALA A 44 17.97 2.71 6.43
C ALA A 44 19.44 3.10 6.40
N ARG A 45 19.75 4.28 6.90
CA ARG A 45 21.12 4.78 7.12
C ARG A 45 21.25 5.21 8.57
N GLY A 46 21.80 4.33 9.40
CA GLY A 46 21.78 4.52 10.85
C GLY A 46 20.35 4.49 11.38
N ASP A 47 19.92 5.57 12.00
CA ASP A 47 18.58 5.75 12.55
C ASP A 47 17.62 6.52 11.62
N GLU A 48 18.08 6.88 10.43
CA GLU A 48 17.28 7.56 9.40
C GLU A 48 16.84 6.61 8.31
N VAL A 49 15.70 6.92 7.70
CA VAL A 49 15.20 6.22 6.53
C VAL A 49 15.15 7.16 5.34
N TRP A 50 15.62 6.67 4.20
CA TRP A 50 15.75 7.40 2.95
C TRP A 50 14.93 6.71 1.86
N ALA A 51 14.55 7.45 0.84
CA ALA A 51 13.90 6.93 -0.35
C ALA A 51 14.62 7.42 -1.61
N SER A 52 15.02 6.50 -2.48
CA SER A 52 15.35 6.81 -3.86
C SER A 52 14.05 7.08 -4.61
N SER A 53 13.68 8.34 -4.75
CA SER A 53 12.35 8.74 -5.19
C SER A 53 12.37 9.61 -6.44
N MET A 54 11.29 9.49 -7.22
CA MET A 54 11.09 10.28 -8.44
C MET A 54 9.98 11.29 -8.23
N ARG A 55 10.24 12.56 -8.57
CA ARG A 55 9.20 13.57 -8.65
C ARG A 55 8.36 13.35 -9.89
N ALA A 56 7.10 13.02 -9.71
CA ALA A 56 6.19 12.69 -10.79
C ALA A 56 5.28 13.86 -11.16
N GLY A 57 5.20 14.17 -12.45
CA GLY A 57 4.11 14.96 -13.02
C GLY A 57 2.96 14.00 -13.35
N VAL A 58 1.82 14.21 -12.73
CA VAL A 58 0.67 13.30 -12.85
C VAL A 58 -0.54 13.93 -13.55
N CYS A 59 -0.38 15.17 -14.02
CA CYS A 59 -1.35 15.89 -14.84
C CYS A 59 -0.61 16.64 -15.96
N PRO A 60 -0.55 16.10 -17.20
CA PRO A 60 -1.01 14.77 -17.63
C PRO A 60 -0.16 13.63 -17.03
N TRP A 61 -0.69 12.45 -17.04
CA TRP A 61 -0.06 11.22 -16.56
C TRP A 61 0.88 10.64 -17.62
N VAL A 62 2.08 10.24 -17.37
CA VAL A 62 3.02 10.52 -16.28
C VAL A 62 4.24 11.19 -16.92
N SER A 63 4.80 12.20 -16.29
CA SER A 63 6.11 12.74 -16.63
C SER A 63 7.04 12.66 -15.42
N PHE A 64 8.29 12.24 -15.64
CA PHE A 64 9.32 12.25 -14.59
C PHE A 64 10.08 13.57 -14.69
N LYS A 65 10.17 14.27 -13.57
CA LYS A 65 10.82 15.58 -13.51
C LYS A 65 12.19 15.52 -12.87
N GLU A 66 12.34 14.67 -11.87
CA GLU A 66 13.54 14.66 -11.04
C GLU A 66 13.65 13.29 -10.33
N ASN A 67 14.88 12.82 -10.12
CA ASN A 67 15.17 11.64 -9.30
C ASN A 67 16.14 12.03 -8.19
N LYS A 68 15.78 11.76 -6.95
CA LYS A 68 16.59 12.09 -5.76
C LYS A 68 16.46 11.04 -4.68
N CYS A 69 17.56 10.86 -3.95
CA CYS A 69 17.55 10.16 -2.67
C CYS A 69 17.26 11.19 -1.57
N ILE A 70 16.12 11.05 -0.89
CA ILE A 70 15.58 12.03 0.06
C ILE A 70 15.30 11.33 1.39
N PRO A 71 15.70 11.93 2.55
CA PRO A 71 15.29 11.42 3.85
C PRO A 71 13.76 11.48 3.98
N LEU A 72 13.16 10.43 4.55
CA LEU A 72 11.71 10.39 4.73
C LEU A 72 11.19 11.54 5.61
N ALA A 73 12.03 12.06 6.49
CA ALA A 73 11.70 13.21 7.35
C ALA A 73 11.41 14.51 6.57
N GLU A 74 11.83 14.61 5.30
CA GLU A 74 11.52 15.77 4.46
C GLU A 74 10.13 15.74 3.82
N PHE A 75 9.40 14.64 3.95
CA PHE A 75 8.05 14.53 3.41
C PHE A 75 7.01 14.91 4.46
N ASP A 76 6.04 15.72 4.07
CA ASP A 76 4.91 16.10 4.93
C ASP A 76 3.94 14.92 5.16
N CYS A 77 3.87 14.01 4.21
CA CYS A 77 3.05 12.80 4.31
C CYS A 77 3.58 11.69 3.39
N ILE A 78 3.55 10.48 3.87
CA ILE A 78 3.90 9.28 3.11
C ILE A 78 2.67 8.39 2.99
N TRP A 79 2.37 7.95 1.78
CA TRP A 79 1.27 7.05 1.47
C TRP A 79 1.82 5.66 1.12
N MET A 80 1.56 4.68 1.98
CA MET A 80 1.86 3.27 1.67
C MET A 80 0.70 2.70 0.84
N ARG A 81 0.89 2.65 -0.46
CA ARG A 81 -0.12 2.26 -1.45
C ARG A 81 0.34 1.15 -2.38
N LYS A 82 1.38 0.40 -1.97
CA LYS A 82 1.81 -0.80 -2.68
C LYS A 82 0.72 -1.87 -2.60
N ASP A 83 0.31 -2.38 -3.75
CA ASP A 83 -0.65 -3.46 -3.84
C ASP A 83 -0.06 -4.82 -3.38
N PRO A 84 -0.87 -5.78 -2.96
CA PRO A 84 -0.39 -7.14 -2.67
C PRO A 84 0.45 -7.73 -3.81
N PRO A 85 1.31 -8.71 -3.54
CA PRO A 85 1.34 -9.55 -2.35
C PRO A 85 2.05 -8.91 -1.16
N VAL A 86 1.57 -9.26 0.05
CA VAL A 86 2.25 -8.94 1.31
C VAL A 86 3.36 -9.97 1.51
N ASN A 87 4.51 -9.69 0.93
CA ASN A 87 5.73 -10.48 1.01
C ASN A 87 6.76 -9.82 1.95
N GLU A 88 7.94 -10.41 2.07
CA GLU A 88 9.01 -9.87 2.93
C GLU A 88 9.36 -8.42 2.58
N GLY A 89 9.48 -8.10 1.28
CA GLY A 89 9.80 -6.73 0.85
C GLY A 89 8.73 -5.73 1.26
N TYR A 90 7.44 -6.12 1.20
CA TYR A 90 6.34 -5.31 1.71
C TYR A 90 6.47 -5.11 3.23
N LEU A 91 6.75 -6.18 3.98
CA LEU A 91 6.91 -6.13 5.44
C LEU A 91 8.10 -5.24 5.83
N TYR A 92 9.26 -5.40 5.18
CA TYR A 92 10.42 -4.54 5.42
C TYR A 92 10.11 -3.06 5.16
N ALA A 93 9.42 -2.75 4.07
CA ALA A 93 8.98 -1.39 3.80
C ALA A 93 8.11 -0.84 4.94
N THR A 94 7.17 -1.62 5.47
CA THR A 94 6.36 -1.17 6.61
C THR A 94 7.18 -0.94 7.87
N HIS A 95 8.23 -1.73 8.13
CA HIS A 95 9.14 -1.50 9.25
C HIS A 95 9.96 -0.21 9.07
N LEU A 96 10.47 0.04 7.87
CA LEU A 96 11.19 1.27 7.55
C LEU A 96 10.28 2.51 7.70
N LEU A 97 9.06 2.43 7.18
CA LEU A 97 8.07 3.51 7.33
C LEU A 97 7.69 3.75 8.80
N GLU A 98 7.67 2.72 9.65
CA GLU A 98 7.42 2.88 11.07
C GLU A 98 8.56 3.62 11.79
N VAL A 99 9.82 3.46 11.34
CA VAL A 99 10.93 4.28 11.85
C VAL A 99 10.69 5.75 11.54
N ALA A 100 10.28 6.08 10.32
CA ALA A 100 9.94 7.45 9.95
C ALA A 100 8.73 7.98 10.75
N GLU A 101 7.69 7.16 10.95
CA GLU A 101 6.51 7.51 11.76
C GLU A 101 6.92 7.87 13.21
N ARG A 102 7.81 7.09 13.82
CA ARG A 102 8.33 7.37 15.18
C ARG A 102 9.10 8.69 15.26
N LYS A 103 9.66 9.16 14.16
CA LYS A 103 10.31 10.47 14.03
C LYS A 103 9.34 11.60 13.67
N GLY A 104 8.04 11.35 13.69
CA GLY A 104 7.00 12.35 13.50
C GLY A 104 6.48 12.51 12.07
N VAL A 105 6.96 11.71 11.11
CA VAL A 105 6.45 11.75 9.73
C VAL A 105 5.05 11.12 9.69
N LYS A 106 4.11 11.77 9.04
CA LYS A 106 2.77 11.23 8.86
C LYS A 106 2.77 10.12 7.81
N VAL A 107 2.48 8.88 8.22
CA VAL A 107 2.39 7.72 7.32
C VAL A 107 0.96 7.21 7.24
N ILE A 108 0.42 7.06 6.03
CA ILE A 108 -0.91 6.56 5.71
C ILE A 108 -0.79 5.35 4.75
N ASN A 109 -1.36 4.21 5.02
CA ASN A 109 -1.96 3.78 6.29
C ASN A 109 -0.85 3.53 7.32
N LYS A 110 -1.26 3.49 8.61
CA LYS A 110 -0.33 3.25 9.71
C LYS A 110 0.42 1.92 9.53
N PRO A 111 1.77 1.90 9.53
CA PRO A 111 2.56 0.71 9.21
C PRO A 111 2.26 -0.50 10.09
N SER A 112 2.09 -0.27 11.40
CA SER A 112 1.71 -1.34 12.34
C SER A 112 0.34 -1.92 12.04
N SER A 113 -0.62 -1.11 11.58
CA SER A 113 -1.95 -1.58 11.19
C SER A 113 -1.90 -2.42 9.90
N LEU A 114 -1.08 -2.05 8.94
CA LEU A 114 -0.89 -2.83 7.71
C LEU A 114 -0.38 -4.24 8.01
N ARG A 115 0.49 -4.40 9.00
CA ARG A 115 0.98 -5.73 9.46
C ARG A 115 -0.05 -6.49 10.29
N ALA A 116 -0.79 -5.79 11.15
CA ALA A 116 -1.76 -6.41 12.07
C ALA A 116 -3.07 -6.85 11.39
N TRP A 117 -3.47 -6.19 10.30
CA TRP A 117 -4.73 -6.38 9.62
C TRP A 117 -4.52 -6.98 8.23
N ASN A 118 -4.32 -8.30 8.18
CA ASN A 118 -4.38 -9.03 6.91
C ASN A 118 -5.78 -8.91 6.32
N GLU A 119 -5.89 -8.64 5.03
CA GLU A 119 -7.17 -8.37 4.33
C GLU A 119 -8.20 -9.50 4.46
N LYS A 120 -7.75 -10.76 4.59
CA LYS A 120 -8.61 -11.94 4.71
C LYS A 120 -8.77 -12.39 6.16
N LEU A 121 -7.64 -12.55 6.88
CA LEU A 121 -7.64 -13.09 8.24
C LEU A 121 -8.06 -12.04 9.27
N GLY A 122 -7.86 -10.76 9.01
CA GLY A 122 -8.28 -9.67 9.91
C GLY A 122 -9.79 -9.70 10.20
N ALA A 123 -10.58 -10.03 9.19
CA ALA A 123 -12.04 -10.13 9.30
C ALA A 123 -12.51 -11.23 10.28
N LEU A 124 -11.72 -12.30 10.49
CA LEU A 124 -12.07 -13.40 11.41
C LEU A 124 -12.25 -12.93 12.86
N ARG A 125 -11.73 -11.78 13.23
CA ARG A 125 -11.99 -11.13 14.54
C ARG A 125 -13.47 -10.78 14.72
N TYR A 126 -14.22 -10.70 13.62
CA TYR A 126 -15.63 -10.35 13.57
C TYR A 126 -16.45 -11.49 12.94
N SER A 127 -16.05 -12.74 13.20
CA SER A 127 -16.66 -13.94 12.61
C SER A 127 -18.17 -14.03 12.83
N HIS A 128 -18.68 -13.46 13.92
CA HIS A 128 -20.12 -13.39 14.23
C HIS A 128 -20.91 -12.46 13.28
N LEU A 129 -20.22 -11.61 12.50
CA LEU A 129 -20.82 -10.74 11.48
C LEU A 129 -20.58 -11.24 10.05
N MET A 130 -19.93 -12.40 9.91
CA MET A 130 -19.55 -12.93 8.61
C MET A 130 -20.44 -14.12 8.24
N ALA A 131 -20.64 -14.31 6.95
CA ALA A 131 -21.12 -15.60 6.44
C ALA A 131 -20.10 -16.71 6.80
N PRO A 132 -20.53 -17.99 6.84
CA PRO A 132 -19.61 -19.11 7.03
C PRO A 132 -18.44 -19.00 6.07
N THR A 133 -17.24 -18.84 6.62
CA THR A 133 -16.04 -18.52 5.85
C THR A 133 -14.92 -19.49 6.17
N ILE A 134 -14.25 -19.98 5.14
CA ILE A 134 -13.02 -20.76 5.27
C ILE A 134 -11.89 -20.03 4.57
N VAL A 135 -10.78 -19.86 5.27
CA VAL A 135 -9.50 -19.41 4.71
C VAL A 135 -8.49 -20.54 4.91
N ALA A 136 -8.04 -21.14 3.82
CA ALA A 136 -7.14 -22.28 3.86
C ALA A 136 -6.12 -22.24 2.73
N SER A 137 -4.93 -22.79 2.98
CA SER A 137 -3.87 -22.96 1.98
C SER A 137 -4.04 -24.25 1.15
N LYS A 138 -4.81 -25.22 1.66
CA LYS A 138 -5.05 -26.50 0.96
C LYS A 138 -6.36 -26.46 0.20
N VAL A 139 -6.32 -26.70 -1.09
CA VAL A 139 -7.49 -26.70 -1.99
C VAL A 139 -8.59 -27.67 -1.51
N LYS A 140 -8.24 -28.85 -0.97
CA LYS A 140 -9.20 -29.82 -0.44
C LYS A 140 -10.14 -29.23 0.61
N ALA A 141 -9.67 -28.31 1.45
CA ALA A 141 -10.51 -27.68 2.48
C ALA A 141 -11.58 -26.78 1.87
N VAL A 142 -11.27 -26.11 0.75
CA VAL A 142 -12.20 -25.24 0.03
C VAL A 142 -13.21 -26.06 -0.78
N SER A 143 -12.76 -27.12 -1.44
CA SER A 143 -13.63 -28.01 -2.23
C SER A 143 -14.72 -28.67 -1.38
N TYR A 144 -14.41 -29.03 -0.12
CA TYR A 144 -15.37 -29.63 0.80
C TYR A 144 -16.55 -28.68 1.08
N THR A 145 -16.33 -27.40 1.24
CA THR A 145 -17.40 -26.42 1.50
C THR A 145 -18.31 -26.18 0.30
N HIS A 146 -17.79 -26.23 -0.90
CA HIS A 146 -18.61 -26.10 -2.13
C HIS A 146 -19.55 -27.30 -2.33
N LEU A 147 -19.18 -28.49 -1.84
CA LEU A 147 -19.96 -29.69 -1.96
C LEU A 147 -21.04 -29.81 -0.87
N THR A 148 -20.91 -29.10 0.26
CA THR A 148 -21.80 -29.19 1.43
C THR A 148 -22.74 -28.00 1.58
N LEU A 149 -22.60 -26.94 0.82
CA LEU A 149 -23.57 -25.86 0.81
C LEU A 149 -24.82 -26.30 0.03
N PRO A 150 -26.02 -26.25 0.63
CA PRO A 150 -27.25 -26.51 -0.10
C PRO A 150 -27.36 -25.48 -1.24
N THR A 151 -27.39 -25.99 -2.46
CA THR A 151 -27.80 -25.16 -3.60
C THR A 151 -29.29 -24.90 -3.44
N ASN A 152 -29.68 -23.76 -2.90
CA ASN A 152 -31.04 -23.28 -3.03
C ASN A 152 -31.27 -23.00 -4.52
N ARG A 153 -31.73 -24.02 -5.25
CA ARG A 153 -32.46 -23.79 -6.49
C ARG A 153 -33.87 -23.42 -6.04
N GLU A 154 -34.14 -22.13 -6.00
CA GLU A 154 -35.54 -21.69 -6.07
C GLU A 154 -36.03 -21.97 -7.47
N VAL A 155 -37.16 -22.68 -7.53
CA VAL A 155 -37.95 -22.97 -8.73
C VAL A 155 -38.80 -21.75 -9.05
#